data_50f5ca2b057447fb7021f2d83ec4a7a2
#
_entry.id   50f5ca2b057447fb7021f2d83ec4a7a2
#
_cell.length_a   1.000
_cell.length_b   1.000
_cell.length_c   1.000
_cell.angle_alpha   90.00
_cell.angle_beta   90.00
_cell.angle_gamma   90.00
#
_symmetry.space_group_name_H-M   'P 1'
#
loop_
_entity.id
_entity.type
_entity.pdbx_description
1 polymer ?
#
loop_
_entity_poly.entity_id
_entity_poly.type
_entity_poly.pdbx_seq_one_letter_code
_entity_poly.pdbx_strand_id
1 'polypeptide(L)'
;MIDFTKNNFRSAVANSSVVVVDFWASWCSPCKSVMPLLEQIALEYKNEAIFGKVNIDNEHDLAAEYSVRSIPTVLIIKNGTVVDRLIGQNITPSALTESINLYTE
;
A
#
# COMPACT_ATOMS: atom_id res chain seq x y z
N MET A 1 1.54 9.72 4.49
CA MET A 1 1.85 8.73 3.42
C MET A 1 2.20 9.45 2.14
N ILE A 2 3.08 8.87 1.36
CA ILE A 2 3.51 9.44 0.10
C ILE A 2 2.42 9.26 -0.96
N ASP A 3 2.17 10.29 -1.76
CA ASP A 3 1.36 10.13 -2.96
C ASP A 3 2.25 9.57 -4.06
N PHE A 4 2.08 8.29 -4.36
CA PHE A 4 2.90 7.63 -5.36
C PHE A 4 2.43 7.94 -6.77
N THR A 5 3.41 8.32 -7.59
CA THR A 5 3.29 8.35 -9.04
C THR A 5 4.11 7.20 -9.59
N LYS A 6 4.01 6.96 -10.89
CA LYS A 6 4.79 5.92 -11.56
C LYS A 6 6.29 6.03 -11.25
N ASN A 7 6.83 7.25 -11.28
CA ASN A 7 8.27 7.47 -11.11
C ASN A 7 8.73 7.28 -9.67
N ASN A 8 8.06 7.95 -8.70
CA ASN A 8 8.50 7.85 -7.31
C ASN A 8 8.18 6.50 -6.69
N PHE A 9 7.14 5.80 -7.18
CA PHE A 9 6.84 4.45 -6.71
C PHE A 9 7.95 3.48 -7.11
N ARG A 10 8.39 3.52 -8.35
CA ARG A 10 9.50 2.69 -8.82
C ARG A 10 10.78 2.96 -8.06
N SER A 11 11.05 4.23 -7.78
CA SER A 11 12.20 4.62 -6.97
C SER A 11 12.09 4.07 -5.54
N ALA A 12 10.92 4.17 -4.92
CA ALA A 12 10.71 3.64 -3.57
C ALA A 12 10.90 2.13 -3.52
N VAL A 13 10.34 1.41 -4.48
CA VAL A 13 10.46 -0.06 -4.56
C VAL A 13 11.92 -0.47 -4.76
N ALA A 14 12.66 0.26 -5.59
CA ALA A 14 14.06 -0.05 -5.88
C ALA A 14 14.98 0.23 -4.69
N ASN A 15 14.67 1.25 -3.88
CA ASN A 15 15.57 1.75 -2.85
C ASN A 15 15.15 1.42 -1.41
N SER A 16 14.02 0.77 -1.22
CA SER A 16 13.49 0.47 0.12
C SER A 16 13.25 -1.02 0.26
N SER A 17 13.59 -1.56 1.44
CA SER A 17 13.39 -2.99 1.68
C SER A 17 11.91 -3.35 1.76
N VAL A 18 11.07 -2.49 2.38
CA VAL A 18 9.64 -2.75 2.50
C VAL A 18 8.85 -1.51 2.07
N VAL A 19 7.89 -1.70 1.19
CA VAL A 19 6.95 -0.67 0.76
C VAL A 19 5.54 -1.19 0.99
N VAL A 20 4.73 -0.38 1.65
CA VAL A 20 3.30 -0.65 1.87
C VAL A 20 2.53 0.36 1.03
N VAL A 21 1.73 -0.12 0.11
CA VAL A 21 1.02 0.76 -0.84
C VAL A 21 -0.48 0.47 -0.86
N ASP A 22 -1.27 1.55 -0.75
CA ASP A 22 -2.73 1.51 -0.79
C ASP A 22 -3.21 2.02 -2.15
N PHE A 23 -3.90 1.16 -2.89
CA PHE A 23 -4.55 1.54 -4.15
C PHE A 23 -5.98 1.97 -3.83
N TRP A 24 -6.33 3.20 -4.19
CA TRP A 24 -7.57 3.84 -3.79
C TRP A 24 -8.12 4.75 -4.90
N ALA A 25 -9.35 5.24 -4.70
CA ALA A 25 -9.94 6.29 -5.53
C ALA A 25 -10.83 7.17 -4.68
N SER A 26 -11.01 8.41 -5.09
CA SER A 26 -11.81 9.38 -4.34
C SER A 26 -13.30 9.01 -4.25
N TRP A 27 -13.81 8.28 -5.22
CA TRP A 27 -15.21 7.82 -5.26
C TRP A 27 -15.44 6.52 -4.49
N CYS A 28 -14.39 5.92 -3.94
CA CYS A 28 -14.45 4.63 -3.25
C CYS A 28 -14.68 4.84 -1.75
N SER A 29 -15.90 4.57 -1.29
CA SER A 29 -16.27 4.76 0.12
C SER A 29 -15.45 3.87 1.07
N PRO A 30 -15.27 2.56 0.82
CA PRO A 30 -14.45 1.73 1.70
C PRO A 30 -12.98 2.17 1.78
N CYS A 31 -12.45 2.77 0.70
CA CYS A 31 -11.08 3.28 0.70
C CYS A 31 -10.87 4.37 1.75
N LYS A 32 -11.92 5.17 1.99
CA LYS A 32 -11.86 6.27 2.96
C LYS A 32 -11.71 5.78 4.40
N SER A 33 -12.15 4.55 4.68
CA SER A 33 -11.98 3.94 5.99
C SER A 33 -10.60 3.33 6.17
N VAL A 34 -9.98 2.86 5.10
CA VAL A 34 -8.65 2.25 5.15
C VAL A 34 -7.56 3.29 5.33
N MET A 35 -7.74 4.46 4.74
CA MET A 35 -6.69 5.48 4.70
C MET A 35 -6.24 5.96 6.08
N PRO A 36 -7.15 6.38 6.99
CA PRO A 36 -6.70 6.79 8.34
C PRO A 36 -6.09 5.64 9.13
N LEU A 37 -6.54 4.42 8.91
CA LEU A 37 -5.96 3.24 9.53
C LEU A 37 -4.50 3.05 9.13
N LEU A 38 -4.22 3.14 7.83
CA LEU A 38 -2.85 3.04 7.32
C LEU A 38 -1.98 4.22 7.76
N GLU A 39 -2.52 5.42 7.81
CA GLU A 39 -1.77 6.57 8.30
C GLU A 39 -1.30 6.39 9.72
N GLN A 40 -2.14 5.82 10.57
CA GLN A 40 -1.77 5.54 11.95
C GLN A 40 -0.70 4.46 12.05
N ILE A 41 -0.84 3.39 11.29
CA ILE A 41 0.15 2.31 11.24
C ILE A 41 1.47 2.84 10.69
N ALA A 42 1.42 3.72 9.69
CA ALA A 42 2.61 4.32 9.11
C ALA A 42 3.45 5.09 10.14
N LEU A 43 2.81 5.74 11.11
CA LEU A 43 3.52 6.42 12.17
C LEU A 43 4.31 5.44 13.04
N GLU A 44 3.77 4.26 13.28
CA GLU A 44 4.42 3.24 14.10
C GLU A 44 5.61 2.58 13.39
N TYR A 45 5.54 2.45 12.08
CA TYR A 45 6.53 1.71 11.29
C TYR A 45 7.35 2.59 10.35
N LYS A 46 7.35 3.90 10.58
CA LYS A 46 7.99 4.86 9.66
C LYS A 46 9.49 4.64 9.42
N ASN A 47 10.16 4.00 10.38
CA ASN A 47 11.60 3.70 10.26
C ASN A 47 11.86 2.32 9.64
N GLU A 48 10.83 1.53 9.36
CA GLU A 48 10.95 0.15 8.94
C GLU A 48 10.36 -0.10 7.56
N ALA A 49 9.47 0.78 7.10
CA ALA A 49 8.82 0.66 5.81
C ALA A 49 8.44 2.03 5.27
N ILE A 50 8.35 2.10 3.94
CA ILE A 50 7.83 3.28 3.25
C ILE A 50 6.34 3.05 3.01
N PHE A 51 5.53 4.01 3.40
CA PHE A 51 4.08 3.94 3.23
C PHE A 51 3.61 4.97 2.22
N GLY A 52 2.76 4.56 1.31
CA GLY A 52 2.20 5.47 0.33
C GLY A 52 0.90 4.96 -0.26
N LYS A 53 0.33 5.77 -1.14
CA LYS A 53 -0.94 5.50 -1.77
C LYS A 53 -0.89 5.81 -3.25
N VAL A 54 -1.65 5.05 -4.04
CA VAL A 54 -1.79 5.22 -5.48
C VAL A 54 -3.24 5.50 -5.80
N ASN A 55 -3.52 6.66 -6.37
CA ASN A 55 -4.85 6.97 -6.89
C ASN A 55 -4.99 6.32 -8.26
N ILE A 56 -5.85 5.32 -8.37
CA ILE A 56 -5.98 4.54 -9.61
C ILE A 56 -6.52 5.36 -10.78
N ASP A 57 -7.21 6.46 -10.52
CA ASP A 57 -7.71 7.33 -11.58
C ASP A 57 -6.57 8.11 -12.26
N ASN A 58 -5.49 8.36 -11.54
CA ASN A 58 -4.32 9.08 -12.05
C ASN A 58 -3.20 8.16 -12.50
N GLU A 59 -3.18 6.93 -11.98
CA GLU A 59 -2.08 5.99 -12.19
C GLU A 59 -2.62 4.62 -12.64
N HIS A 60 -3.34 4.61 -13.76
CA HIS A 60 -3.94 3.40 -14.33
C HIS A 60 -2.90 2.33 -14.62
N ASP A 61 -1.73 2.75 -15.11
CA ASP A 61 -0.68 1.81 -15.50
C ASP A 61 -0.10 1.06 -14.31
N LEU A 62 0.06 1.75 -13.18
CA LEU A 62 0.53 1.10 -11.96
C LEU A 62 -0.48 0.07 -11.45
N ALA A 63 -1.76 0.42 -11.45
CA ALA A 63 -2.80 -0.51 -11.03
C ALA A 63 -2.80 -1.76 -11.90
N ALA A 64 -2.68 -1.60 -13.21
CA ALA A 64 -2.63 -2.72 -14.14
C ALA A 64 -1.36 -3.55 -13.95
N GLU A 65 -0.23 -2.90 -13.76
CA GLU A 65 1.07 -3.57 -13.58
C GLU A 65 1.05 -4.50 -12.36
N TYR A 66 0.39 -4.09 -11.29
CA TYR A 66 0.31 -4.88 -10.06
C TYR A 66 -0.98 -5.69 -9.95
N SER A 67 -1.72 -5.81 -11.05
CA SER A 67 -2.95 -6.61 -11.14
C SER A 67 -4.00 -6.20 -10.11
N VAL A 68 -4.11 -4.92 -9.84
CA VAL A 68 -5.14 -4.38 -8.95
C VAL A 68 -6.44 -4.28 -9.73
N ARG A 69 -7.43 -5.09 -9.34
CA ARG A 69 -8.72 -5.17 -10.03
C ARG A 69 -9.87 -4.63 -9.21
N SER A 70 -9.67 -4.48 -7.93
CA SER A 70 -10.66 -3.92 -7.02
C SER A 70 -9.97 -3.04 -6.00
N ILE A 71 -10.69 -2.09 -5.43
CA ILE A 71 -10.18 -1.19 -4.41
C ILE A 71 -11.12 -1.20 -3.21
N PRO A 72 -10.58 -1.02 -2.00
CA PRO A 72 -9.17 -0.82 -1.69
C PRO A 72 -8.35 -2.11 -1.82
N THR A 73 -7.11 -1.98 -2.23
CA THR A 73 -6.12 -3.06 -2.22
C THR A 73 -4.84 -2.51 -1.59
N VAL A 74 -4.32 -3.23 -0.60
CA VAL A 74 -3.04 -2.90 0.03
C VAL A 74 -2.03 -3.98 -0.32
N LEU A 75 -0.90 -3.57 -0.88
CA LEU A 75 0.21 -4.47 -1.18
C LEU A 75 1.34 -4.24 -0.20
N ILE A 76 1.97 -5.33 0.22
CA ILE A 76 3.24 -5.28 0.92
C ILE A 76 4.30 -5.80 -0.05
N ILE A 77 5.30 -4.97 -0.32
CA ILE A 77 6.35 -5.26 -1.29
C ILE A 77 7.67 -5.32 -0.53
N LYS A 78 8.36 -6.45 -0.59
CA LYS A 78 9.65 -6.62 0.06
C LYS A 78 10.72 -6.91 -0.97
N ASN A 79 11.76 -6.08 -0.98
CA ASN A 79 12.87 -6.21 -1.91
C ASN A 79 12.39 -6.34 -3.37
N GLY A 80 11.39 -5.55 -3.72
CA GLY A 80 10.84 -5.50 -5.08
C GLY A 80 9.78 -6.56 -5.40
N THR A 81 9.49 -7.47 -4.47
CA THR A 81 8.52 -8.55 -4.69
C THR A 81 7.27 -8.33 -3.85
N VAL A 82 6.09 -8.49 -4.45
CA VAL A 82 4.83 -8.46 -3.71
C VAL A 82 4.77 -9.71 -2.83
N VAL A 83 4.79 -9.51 -1.52
CA VAL A 83 4.78 -10.61 -0.54
C VAL A 83 3.43 -10.79 0.12
N ASP A 84 2.57 -9.78 0.08
CA ASP A 84 1.20 -9.91 0.59
C ASP A 84 0.27 -8.95 -0.15
N ARG A 85 -1.00 -9.35 -0.21
CA ARG A 85 -2.06 -8.60 -0.90
C ARG A 85 -3.34 -8.70 -0.08
N LEU A 86 -3.78 -7.57 0.47
CA LEU A 86 -5.02 -7.49 1.25
C LEU A 86 -6.05 -6.71 0.45
N ILE A 87 -7.25 -7.25 0.29
CA ILE A 87 -8.27 -6.70 -0.60
C ILE A 87 -9.57 -6.49 0.18
N GLY A 88 -10.15 -5.31 0.06
CA GLY A 88 -11.49 -5.00 0.55
C GLY A 88 -11.64 -5.27 2.04
N GLN A 89 -12.60 -6.11 2.39
CA GLN A 89 -12.94 -6.42 3.78
C GLN A 89 -11.83 -7.17 4.53
N ASN A 90 -10.86 -7.73 3.81
CA ASN A 90 -9.71 -8.39 4.42
C ASN A 90 -8.68 -7.40 4.96
N ILE A 91 -8.84 -6.13 4.64
CA ILE A 91 -7.97 -5.07 5.16
C ILE A 91 -8.49 -4.67 6.55
N THR A 92 -7.95 -5.32 7.57
CA THR A 92 -8.30 -5.06 8.97
C THR A 92 -7.06 -4.58 9.73
N PRO A 93 -7.23 -3.92 10.88
CA PRO A 93 -6.08 -3.53 11.70
C PRO A 93 -5.15 -4.70 12.01
N SER A 94 -5.69 -5.84 12.42
CA SER A 94 -4.87 -6.99 12.77
C SER A 94 -4.17 -7.59 11.57
N ALA A 95 -4.86 -7.72 10.44
CA ALA A 95 -4.26 -8.28 9.22
C ALA A 95 -3.11 -7.40 8.71
N LEU A 96 -3.29 -6.09 8.72
CA LEU A 96 -2.25 -5.15 8.33
C LEU A 96 -1.05 -5.23 9.27
N THR A 97 -1.30 -5.19 10.57
CA THR A 97 -0.23 -5.22 11.56
C THR A 97 0.55 -6.52 11.51
N GLU A 98 -0.13 -7.65 11.41
CA GLU A 98 0.52 -8.96 11.30
C GLU A 98 1.41 -9.05 10.06
N SER A 99 0.90 -8.61 8.92
CA SER A 99 1.64 -8.67 7.67
C SER A 99 2.85 -7.75 7.70
N ILE A 100 2.67 -6.52 8.14
CA ILE A 100 3.76 -5.55 8.21
C ILE A 100 4.84 -6.02 9.19
N ASN A 101 4.44 -6.53 10.36
CA ASN A 101 5.39 -7.09 11.32
C ASN A 101 6.20 -8.25 10.73
N LEU A 102 5.51 -9.15 10.02
CA LEU A 102 6.15 -10.32 9.45
C LEU A 102 7.28 -9.94 8.48
N TYR A 103 7.07 -8.90 7.69
CA TYR A 103 8.01 -8.55 6.62
C TYR A 103 8.98 -7.43 7.00
N THR A 104 8.83 -6.81 8.17
CA THR A 104 9.76 -5.80 8.67
C THR A 104 10.72 -6.31 9.75
N GLU A 105 10.59 -7.55 10.12
CA GLU A 105 11.53 -8.17 11.06
C GLU A 105 12.92 -8.43 10.45
#